data_2672163aa88ed1e1a27086a06a5b9775
#
_entry.id   2672163aa88ed1e1a27086a06a5b9775
#
_cell.length_a   1.000
_cell.length_b   1.000
_cell.length_c   1.000
_cell.angle_alpha   90.00
_cell.angle_beta   90.00
_cell.angle_gamma   90.00
#
_symmetry.space_group_name_H-M   'P 1'
#
loop_
_entity.id
_entity.type
_entity.pdbx_description
1 polymer ?
#
loop_
_entity_poly.entity_id
_entity_poly.type
_entity_poly.pdbx_seq_one_letter_code
_entity_poly.pdbx_strand_id
1 'polypeptide(L)'
;MENMIFSCPLCGHSLTREEHRAVCPKGHSFDVARQGYVHLLPANRMHAKVPGDGREMVEGRRRFLDGGYYAPFREELCRLVQQCAGEWGAPAGEGLTLCDAGCGEGYYTQGLGETLPLARVCGFDISKLAVKAAAGRYKSLELAVASSFAIPLPTGGVQLLTNVFSPLAEEEFARVVAPGGYFLYAVPGERHLYGMKELLYDQPYENPHRETEYPGFQFVERTSIRGEITLPDSRTAMDLFSMTPYYWKTGVEGVRRLEACQGLVTEIAFDFLVYRRV
;
A
#
# COMPACT_ATOMS: atom_id res chain seq x y z
N MET A 1 -17.81 -20.83 9.81
CA MET A 1 -16.73 -20.84 8.80
C MET A 1 -17.01 -19.69 7.87
N GLU A 2 -16.06 -18.78 7.70
CA GLU A 2 -16.21 -17.55 6.91
C GLU A 2 -15.35 -17.66 5.65
N ASN A 3 -15.92 -17.34 4.50
CA ASN A 3 -15.18 -17.30 3.24
C ASN A 3 -14.29 -16.05 3.19
N MET A 4 -13.00 -16.27 3.03
CA MET A 4 -12.02 -15.20 2.89
C MET A 4 -12.09 -14.54 1.52
N ILE A 5 -11.61 -13.29 1.42
CA ILE A 5 -11.36 -12.62 0.13
C ILE A 5 -10.20 -13.31 -0.60
N PHE A 6 -9.18 -13.72 0.17
CA PHE A 6 -7.99 -14.37 -0.37
C PHE A 6 -8.22 -15.79 -0.85
N SER A 7 -7.47 -16.18 -1.86
CA SER A 7 -7.42 -17.53 -2.45
C SER A 7 -6.14 -18.26 -2.03
N CYS A 8 -6.18 -19.58 -2.16
CA CYS A 8 -5.03 -20.44 -1.92
C CYS A 8 -3.89 -20.13 -2.91
N PRO A 9 -2.69 -19.73 -2.48
CA PRO A 9 -1.57 -19.41 -3.38
C PRO A 9 -0.98 -20.62 -4.10
N LEU A 10 -1.40 -21.84 -3.73
CA LEU A 10 -0.92 -23.10 -4.34
C LEU A 10 -1.87 -23.65 -5.40
N CYS A 11 -3.17 -23.39 -5.31
CA CYS A 11 -4.16 -23.98 -6.23
C CYS A 11 -5.29 -23.04 -6.66
N GLY A 12 -5.28 -21.77 -6.24
CA GLY A 12 -6.26 -20.75 -6.63
C GLY A 12 -7.67 -20.89 -6.06
N HIS A 13 -7.98 -21.99 -5.34
CA HIS A 13 -9.31 -22.15 -4.74
C HIS A 13 -9.51 -21.19 -3.56
N SER A 14 -10.79 -20.86 -3.28
CA SER A 14 -11.17 -20.04 -2.13
C SER A 14 -10.64 -20.62 -0.82
N LEU A 15 -10.29 -19.73 0.10
CA LEU A 15 -9.91 -20.06 1.47
C LEU A 15 -11.11 -19.86 2.39
N THR A 16 -11.29 -20.80 3.30
CA THR A 16 -12.26 -20.69 4.41
C THR A 16 -11.48 -20.53 5.70
N ARG A 17 -11.85 -19.53 6.50
CA ARG A 17 -11.23 -19.26 7.78
C ARG A 17 -11.79 -20.20 8.84
N GLU A 18 -10.90 -20.88 9.51
CA GLU A 18 -11.10 -21.59 10.77
C GLU A 18 -10.40 -20.80 11.90
N GLU A 19 -10.47 -21.27 13.14
CA GLU A 19 -9.99 -20.51 14.30
C GLU A 19 -8.52 -20.03 14.17
N HIS A 20 -7.61 -20.95 13.81
CA HIS A 20 -6.17 -20.65 13.74
C HIS A 20 -5.56 -20.93 12.36
N ARG A 21 -6.37 -21.24 11.37
CA ARG A 21 -5.91 -21.57 10.02
C ARG A 21 -6.91 -21.15 8.95
N ALA A 22 -6.39 -20.98 7.74
CA ALA A 22 -7.17 -20.84 6.51
C ALA A 22 -6.96 -22.09 5.66
N VAL A 23 -8.03 -22.72 5.21
CA VAL A 23 -7.96 -23.98 4.46
C VAL A 23 -8.69 -23.88 3.13
N CYS A 24 -8.18 -24.56 2.11
CA CYS A 24 -8.87 -24.69 0.82
C CYS A 24 -9.47 -26.07 0.65
N PRO A 25 -10.42 -26.27 -0.31
CA PRO A 25 -11.05 -27.56 -0.57
C PRO A 25 -10.08 -28.70 -0.96
N LYS A 26 -8.86 -28.34 -1.40
CA LYS A 26 -7.80 -29.32 -1.70
C LYS A 26 -6.91 -29.68 -0.50
N GLY A 27 -7.24 -29.20 0.70
CA GLY A 27 -6.54 -29.52 1.94
C GLY A 27 -5.28 -28.70 2.20
N HIS A 28 -4.94 -27.69 1.39
CA HIS A 28 -3.85 -26.78 1.73
C HIS A 28 -4.28 -25.92 2.93
N SER A 29 -3.37 -25.75 3.89
CA SER A 29 -3.62 -25.04 5.15
C SER A 29 -2.56 -23.97 5.39
N PHE A 30 -2.99 -22.80 5.87
CA PHE A 30 -2.14 -21.64 6.14
C PHE A 30 -2.44 -21.10 7.54
N ASP A 31 -1.42 -20.74 8.29
CA ASP A 31 -1.58 -20.22 9.64
C ASP A 31 -2.27 -18.86 9.66
N VAL A 32 -3.25 -18.72 10.52
CA VAL A 32 -3.84 -17.44 10.90
C VAL A 32 -3.22 -16.99 12.21
N ALA A 33 -2.53 -15.85 12.17
CA ALA A 33 -1.88 -15.30 13.35
C ALA A 33 -2.90 -14.82 14.39
N ARG A 34 -2.49 -14.76 15.67
CA ARG A 34 -3.34 -14.24 16.77
C ARG A 34 -3.89 -12.83 16.48
N GLN A 35 -3.17 -12.01 15.69
CA GLN A 35 -3.63 -10.68 15.27
C GLN A 35 -4.73 -10.72 14.22
N GLY A 36 -4.93 -11.85 13.53
CA GLY A 36 -5.99 -12.07 12.56
C GLY A 36 -5.53 -12.11 11.10
N TYR A 37 -4.28 -11.80 10.76
CA TYR A 37 -3.77 -11.93 9.39
C TYR A 37 -3.41 -13.37 9.03
N VAL A 38 -3.45 -13.69 7.74
CA VAL A 38 -3.02 -14.99 7.19
C VAL A 38 -1.67 -14.87 6.49
N HIS A 39 -0.82 -15.92 6.60
CA HIS A 39 0.48 -15.96 5.92
C HIS A 39 0.37 -16.77 4.63
N LEU A 40 0.27 -16.06 3.49
CA LEU A 40 0.07 -16.65 2.16
C LEU A 40 1.31 -16.56 1.25
N LEU A 41 2.46 -16.09 1.78
CA LEU A 41 3.73 -16.07 1.04
C LEU A 41 4.42 -17.45 1.18
N PRO A 42 4.50 -18.27 0.12
CA PRO A 42 5.16 -19.56 0.17
C PRO A 42 6.68 -19.42 0.41
N ALA A 43 7.26 -20.33 1.18
CA ALA A 43 8.68 -20.28 1.56
C ALA A 43 9.63 -20.25 0.36
N ASN A 44 9.30 -20.93 -0.74
CA ASN A 44 10.08 -20.94 -1.99
C ASN A 44 10.01 -19.62 -2.79
N ARG A 45 9.17 -18.67 -2.40
CA ARG A 45 9.08 -17.32 -2.97
C ARG A 45 9.65 -16.24 -2.08
N MET A 46 10.28 -16.64 -0.97
CA MET A 46 10.99 -15.71 -0.08
C MET A 46 12.43 -15.54 -0.55
N HIS A 47 12.78 -14.38 -1.10
CA HIS A 47 14.14 -14.05 -1.57
C HIS A 47 15.05 -13.47 -0.49
N ALA A 48 14.52 -13.18 0.71
CA ALA A 48 15.25 -12.70 1.87
C ALA A 48 14.70 -13.34 3.15
N LYS A 49 15.54 -13.41 4.22
CA LYS A 49 15.10 -13.93 5.53
C LYS A 49 13.97 -13.10 6.15
N VAL A 50 14.00 -11.79 5.93
CA VAL A 50 12.96 -10.84 6.36
C VAL A 50 12.67 -9.93 5.16
N PRO A 51 11.71 -10.29 4.29
CA PRO A 51 11.32 -9.44 3.17
C PRO A 51 10.60 -8.17 3.65
N GLY A 52 10.79 -7.07 2.92
CA GLY A 52 10.13 -5.80 3.17
C GLY A 52 10.68 -5.02 4.38
N ASP A 53 9.86 -4.13 4.91
CA ASP A 53 10.26 -3.19 5.97
C ASP A 53 10.59 -3.86 7.28
N GLY A 54 11.70 -3.43 7.90
CA GLY A 54 12.09 -3.81 9.25
C GLY A 54 11.27 -3.11 10.34
N ARG A 55 11.50 -3.49 11.61
CA ARG A 55 10.74 -2.96 12.75
C ARG A 55 10.83 -1.43 12.84
N GLU A 56 12.03 -0.87 12.78
CA GLU A 56 12.26 0.58 12.90
C GLU A 56 11.57 1.36 11.81
N MET A 57 11.58 0.84 10.57
CA MET A 57 10.87 1.45 9.44
C MET A 57 9.35 1.44 9.64
N VAL A 58 8.79 0.32 10.11
CA VAL A 58 7.34 0.20 10.39
C VAL A 58 6.94 1.14 11.53
N GLU A 59 7.73 1.22 12.60
CA GLU A 59 7.46 2.11 13.74
C GLU A 59 7.65 3.58 13.37
N GLY A 60 8.67 3.93 12.57
CA GLY A 60 8.92 5.27 12.06
C GLY A 60 7.78 5.74 11.15
N ARG A 61 7.39 4.91 10.17
CA ARG A 61 6.25 5.17 9.29
C ARG A 61 4.99 5.45 10.08
N ARG A 62 4.71 4.64 11.10
CA ARG A 62 3.53 4.81 11.94
C ARG A 62 3.53 6.14 12.67
N ARG A 63 4.66 6.52 13.32
CA ARG A 63 4.76 7.82 14.02
C ARG A 63 4.55 8.98 13.06
N PHE A 64 5.18 8.91 11.88
CA PHE A 64 5.06 9.94 10.87
C PHE A 64 3.63 10.09 10.35
N LEU A 65 2.98 8.99 9.98
CA LEU A 65 1.61 9.01 9.45
C LEU A 65 0.58 9.40 10.53
N ASP A 66 0.75 8.93 11.78
CA ASP A 66 -0.09 9.34 12.91
C ASP A 66 0.10 10.83 13.26
N GLY A 67 1.24 11.43 12.90
CA GLY A 67 1.49 12.88 12.97
C GLY A 67 0.70 13.72 11.97
N GLY A 68 -0.02 13.09 11.04
CA GLY A 68 -0.91 13.74 10.09
C GLY A 68 -0.24 14.41 8.88
N TYR A 69 1.08 14.26 8.73
CA TYR A 69 1.82 14.91 7.63
C TYR A 69 1.34 14.50 6.23
N TYR A 70 0.77 13.29 6.08
CA TYR A 70 0.19 12.81 4.83
C TYR A 70 -1.34 12.69 4.89
N ALA A 71 -2.01 13.41 5.80
CA ALA A 71 -3.48 13.45 5.84
C ALA A 71 -4.09 13.92 4.53
N PRO A 72 -3.60 15.01 3.86
CA PRO A 72 -4.15 15.43 2.57
C PRO A 72 -4.04 14.35 1.48
N PHE A 73 -2.97 13.56 1.50
CA PHE A 73 -2.81 12.41 0.60
C PHE A 73 -3.89 11.35 0.85
N ARG A 74 -4.10 10.96 2.13
CA ARG A 74 -5.12 9.98 2.50
C ARG A 74 -6.52 10.44 2.12
N GLU A 75 -6.83 11.71 2.36
CA GLU A 75 -8.13 12.33 2.03
C GLU A 75 -8.40 12.25 0.53
N GLU A 76 -7.42 12.61 -0.31
CA GLU A 76 -7.59 12.56 -1.76
C GLU A 76 -7.69 11.13 -2.30
N LEU A 77 -6.88 10.19 -1.78
CA LEU A 77 -7.00 8.78 -2.12
C LEU A 77 -8.40 8.24 -1.81
N CYS A 78 -8.93 8.57 -0.63
CA CYS A 78 -10.28 8.19 -0.21
C CYS A 78 -11.35 8.81 -1.11
N ARG A 79 -11.23 10.10 -1.47
CA ARG A 79 -12.13 10.79 -2.39
C ARG A 79 -12.19 10.11 -3.77
N LEU A 80 -11.02 9.79 -4.34
CA LEU A 80 -10.92 9.11 -5.64
C LEU A 80 -11.51 7.70 -5.61
N VAL A 81 -11.24 6.94 -4.54
CA VAL A 81 -11.83 5.60 -4.37
C VAL A 81 -13.34 5.67 -4.25
N GLN A 82 -13.88 6.65 -3.53
CA GLN A 82 -15.33 6.87 -3.43
C GLN A 82 -15.94 7.25 -4.79
N GLN A 83 -15.26 8.09 -5.57
CA GLN A 83 -15.66 8.43 -6.94
C GLN A 83 -15.73 7.17 -7.81
N CYS A 84 -14.67 6.35 -7.85
CA CYS A 84 -14.64 5.10 -8.62
C CYS A 84 -15.73 4.11 -8.18
N ALA A 85 -16.01 4.01 -6.87
CA ALA A 85 -17.08 3.18 -6.34
C ALA A 85 -18.46 3.69 -6.80
N GLY A 86 -18.67 5.00 -6.85
CA GLY A 86 -19.88 5.62 -7.39
C GLY A 86 -20.06 5.33 -8.88
N GLU A 87 -19.00 5.43 -9.68
CA GLU A 87 -19.01 5.11 -11.11
C GLU A 87 -19.24 3.61 -11.38
N TRP A 88 -18.81 2.75 -10.48
CA TRP A 88 -19.14 1.32 -10.50
C TRP A 88 -20.62 1.04 -10.14
N GLY A 89 -21.30 1.98 -9.50
CA GLY A 89 -22.70 1.85 -9.07
C GLY A 89 -22.89 1.43 -7.61
N ALA A 90 -21.84 1.54 -6.79
CA ALA A 90 -21.85 1.15 -5.37
C ALA A 90 -21.16 2.23 -4.49
N PRO A 91 -21.76 3.43 -4.34
CA PRO A 91 -21.11 4.58 -3.70
C PRO A 91 -20.76 4.41 -2.22
N ALA A 92 -21.40 3.49 -1.51
CA ALA A 92 -21.02 3.11 -0.15
C ALA A 92 -20.27 1.77 -0.08
N GLY A 93 -20.04 1.13 -1.25
CA GLY A 93 -19.27 -0.10 -1.39
C GLY A 93 -20.08 -1.39 -1.36
N GLU A 94 -21.39 -1.33 -1.56
CA GLU A 94 -22.25 -2.52 -1.55
C GLU A 94 -21.80 -3.57 -2.58
N GLY A 95 -21.44 -4.75 -2.10
CA GLY A 95 -20.99 -5.85 -2.94
C GLY A 95 -19.60 -5.65 -3.57
N LEU A 96 -18.89 -4.54 -3.25
CA LEU A 96 -17.52 -4.32 -3.69
C LEU A 96 -16.51 -5.09 -2.85
N THR A 97 -15.45 -5.50 -3.51
CA THR A 97 -14.18 -5.88 -2.87
C THR A 97 -13.11 -4.87 -3.27
N LEU A 98 -12.49 -4.25 -2.28
CA LEU A 98 -11.34 -3.36 -2.42
C LEU A 98 -10.09 -4.05 -1.90
N CYS A 99 -9.00 -4.00 -2.66
CA CYS A 99 -7.71 -4.51 -2.25
C CYS A 99 -6.64 -3.41 -2.28
N ASP A 100 -5.88 -3.29 -1.19
CA ASP A 100 -4.71 -2.42 -1.11
C ASP A 100 -3.44 -3.25 -1.26
N ALA A 101 -2.76 -3.11 -2.40
CA ALA A 101 -1.58 -3.88 -2.76
C ALA A 101 -0.30 -3.19 -2.24
N GLY A 102 0.36 -3.79 -1.26
CA GLY A 102 1.46 -3.18 -0.52
C GLY A 102 0.94 -2.28 0.61
N CYS A 103 -0.04 -2.78 1.37
CA CYS A 103 -0.76 -2.03 2.39
C CYS A 103 0.09 -1.55 3.59
N GLY A 104 1.32 -2.02 3.71
CA GLY A 104 2.21 -1.67 4.82
C GLY A 104 1.58 -1.92 6.19
N GLU A 105 1.59 -0.90 7.05
CA GLU A 105 1.01 -0.95 8.40
C GLU A 105 -0.51 -0.58 8.42
N GLY A 106 -1.14 -0.45 7.25
CA GLY A 106 -2.59 -0.34 7.09
C GLY A 106 -3.20 1.05 7.23
N TYR A 107 -2.40 2.12 7.31
CA TYR A 107 -2.90 3.49 7.50
C TYR A 107 -3.86 3.95 6.40
N TYR A 108 -3.47 3.72 5.14
CA TYR A 108 -4.33 4.06 4.00
C TYR A 108 -5.49 3.07 3.86
N THR A 109 -5.20 1.77 4.00
CA THR A 109 -6.21 0.70 3.91
C THR A 109 -7.38 0.92 4.88
N GLN A 110 -7.08 1.37 6.11
CA GLN A 110 -8.13 1.72 7.10
C GLN A 110 -8.98 2.89 6.61
N GLY A 111 -8.36 3.95 6.08
CA GLY A 111 -9.09 5.08 5.50
C GLY A 111 -10.03 4.68 4.37
N LEU A 112 -9.58 3.78 3.51
CA LEU A 112 -10.39 3.23 2.43
C LEU A 112 -11.60 2.45 2.98
N GLY A 113 -11.41 1.65 4.04
CA GLY A 113 -12.50 0.93 4.69
C GLY A 113 -13.51 1.84 5.40
N GLU A 114 -13.04 2.95 5.99
CA GLU A 114 -13.91 3.97 6.58
C GLU A 114 -14.73 4.71 5.50
N THR A 115 -14.14 4.91 4.32
CA THR A 115 -14.78 5.59 3.19
C THR A 115 -15.85 4.73 2.51
N LEU A 116 -15.62 3.41 2.43
CA LEU A 116 -16.54 2.44 1.82
C LEU A 116 -17.00 1.40 2.88
N PRO A 117 -17.87 1.78 3.82
CA PRO A 117 -18.19 0.96 4.98
C PRO A 117 -18.96 -0.35 4.66
N LEU A 118 -19.52 -0.48 3.47
CA LEU A 118 -20.22 -1.68 3.01
C LEU A 118 -19.36 -2.54 2.06
N ALA A 119 -18.13 -2.10 1.74
CA ALA A 119 -17.20 -2.89 0.96
C ALA A 119 -16.48 -3.95 1.81
N ARG A 120 -16.10 -5.06 1.18
CA ARG A 120 -15.11 -5.97 1.75
C ARG A 120 -13.72 -5.42 1.45
N VAL A 121 -12.96 -5.06 2.48
CA VAL A 121 -11.64 -4.45 2.32
C VAL A 121 -10.54 -5.41 2.75
N CYS A 122 -9.62 -5.68 1.86
CA CYS A 122 -8.42 -6.46 2.16
C CYS A 122 -7.14 -5.67 1.82
N GLY A 123 -6.05 -6.09 2.41
CA GLY A 123 -4.73 -5.59 2.09
C GLY A 123 -3.67 -6.67 2.25
N PHE A 124 -2.61 -6.58 1.49
CA PHE A 124 -1.47 -7.47 1.67
C PHE A 124 -0.16 -6.71 1.53
N ASP A 125 0.85 -7.22 2.21
CA ASP A 125 2.22 -6.73 2.10
C ASP A 125 3.21 -7.90 2.24
N ILE A 126 4.40 -7.74 1.68
CA ILE A 126 5.46 -8.73 1.82
C ILE A 126 6.11 -8.69 3.21
N SER A 127 6.06 -7.53 3.90
CA SER A 127 6.56 -7.37 5.26
C SER A 127 5.60 -7.96 6.29
N LYS A 128 5.98 -9.11 6.85
CA LYS A 128 5.25 -9.71 7.97
C LYS A 128 5.13 -8.78 9.18
N LEU A 129 6.12 -7.91 9.40
CA LEU A 129 6.11 -6.96 10.52
C LEU A 129 5.08 -5.86 10.30
N ALA A 130 4.98 -5.32 9.09
CA ALA A 130 3.99 -4.32 8.71
C ALA A 130 2.56 -4.90 8.81
N VAL A 131 2.31 -6.06 8.19
CA VAL A 131 1.00 -6.73 8.26
C VAL A 131 0.59 -7.07 9.70
N LYS A 132 1.55 -7.52 10.54
CA LYS A 132 1.29 -7.77 11.95
C LYS A 132 0.90 -6.50 12.71
N ALA A 133 1.54 -5.36 12.41
CA ALA A 133 1.22 -4.07 13.01
C ALA A 133 -0.17 -3.60 12.56
N ALA A 134 -0.49 -3.70 11.27
CA ALA A 134 -1.81 -3.40 10.70
C ALA A 134 -2.92 -4.24 11.34
N ALA A 135 -2.78 -5.56 11.37
CA ALA A 135 -3.76 -6.48 11.96
C ALA A 135 -3.91 -6.33 13.48
N GLY A 136 -2.85 -5.85 14.15
CA GLY A 136 -2.90 -5.49 15.56
C GLY A 136 -3.83 -4.30 15.83
N ARG A 137 -3.83 -3.33 14.92
CA ARG A 137 -4.53 -2.03 15.05
C ARG A 137 -5.92 -2.05 14.43
N TYR A 138 -6.08 -2.61 13.23
CA TYR A 138 -7.28 -2.52 12.41
C TYR A 138 -7.96 -3.87 12.26
N LYS A 139 -9.01 -4.09 13.05
CA LYS A 139 -9.68 -5.41 13.17
C LYS A 139 -10.72 -5.67 12.07
N SER A 140 -11.16 -4.63 11.38
CA SER A 140 -12.11 -4.71 10.28
C SER A 140 -11.50 -5.13 8.95
N LEU A 141 -10.15 -5.08 8.84
CA LEU A 141 -9.44 -5.38 7.61
C LEU A 141 -9.09 -6.86 7.50
N GLU A 142 -9.29 -7.45 6.33
CA GLU A 142 -8.78 -8.77 6.00
C GLU A 142 -7.36 -8.64 5.44
N LEU A 143 -6.35 -9.14 6.17
CA LEU A 143 -4.94 -8.88 5.88
C LEU A 143 -4.15 -10.16 5.63
N ALA A 144 -3.22 -10.11 4.66
CA ALA A 144 -2.34 -11.21 4.34
C ALA A 144 -0.87 -10.80 4.16
N VAL A 145 0.05 -11.70 4.51
CA VAL A 145 1.44 -11.62 4.05
C VAL A 145 1.51 -12.27 2.69
N ALA A 146 1.77 -11.48 1.64
CA ALA A 146 1.82 -11.95 0.25
C ALA A 146 2.69 -11.04 -0.62
N SER A 147 2.96 -11.47 -1.86
CA SER A 147 3.73 -10.71 -2.85
C SER A 147 2.80 -10.12 -3.90
N SER A 148 3.07 -8.86 -4.32
CA SER A 148 2.39 -8.23 -5.46
C SER A 148 2.62 -8.99 -6.79
N PHE A 149 3.72 -9.70 -6.91
CA PHE A 149 4.05 -10.52 -8.10
C PHE A 149 3.41 -11.92 -8.11
N ALA A 150 2.58 -12.24 -7.13
CA ALA A 150 1.77 -13.46 -7.06
C ALA A 150 0.65 -13.23 -6.05
N ILE A 151 -0.31 -12.42 -6.43
CA ILE A 151 -1.40 -11.96 -5.56
C ILE A 151 -2.36 -13.12 -5.29
N PRO A 152 -2.60 -13.50 -4.02
CA PRO A 152 -3.50 -14.60 -3.68
C PRO A 152 -4.97 -14.15 -3.72
N LEU A 153 -5.40 -13.66 -4.88
CA LEU A 153 -6.78 -13.27 -5.17
C LEU A 153 -7.23 -13.94 -6.47
N PRO A 154 -8.52 -14.23 -6.63
CA PRO A 154 -9.04 -14.79 -7.88
C PRO A 154 -8.92 -13.77 -9.03
N THR A 155 -8.88 -14.26 -10.26
CA THR A 155 -8.98 -13.42 -11.46
C THR A 155 -10.29 -12.66 -11.45
N GLY A 156 -10.23 -11.33 -11.66
CA GLY A 156 -11.40 -10.46 -11.59
C GLY A 156 -12.06 -10.38 -10.20
N GLY A 157 -11.31 -10.71 -9.14
CA GLY A 157 -11.84 -10.83 -7.79
C GLY A 157 -12.06 -9.51 -7.04
N VAL A 158 -11.52 -8.39 -7.56
CA VAL A 158 -11.66 -7.08 -6.94
C VAL A 158 -12.18 -6.05 -7.93
N GLN A 159 -13.03 -5.15 -7.46
CA GLN A 159 -13.56 -4.04 -8.25
C GLN A 159 -12.69 -2.79 -8.13
N LEU A 160 -12.02 -2.65 -6.98
CA LEU A 160 -11.11 -1.55 -6.71
C LEU A 160 -9.77 -2.09 -6.21
N LEU A 161 -8.68 -1.66 -6.85
CA LEU A 161 -7.32 -1.96 -6.43
C LEU A 161 -6.57 -0.65 -6.18
N THR A 162 -5.94 -0.51 -5.04
CA THR A 162 -5.01 0.58 -4.76
C THR A 162 -3.58 0.07 -4.68
N ASN A 163 -2.63 0.89 -5.12
CA ASN A 163 -1.19 0.67 -4.93
C ASN A 163 -0.54 2.01 -4.56
N VAL A 164 -0.07 2.10 -3.32
CA VAL A 164 0.52 3.31 -2.76
C VAL A 164 2.00 3.10 -2.52
N PHE A 165 2.86 3.75 -3.31
CA PHE A 165 4.34 3.69 -3.18
C PHE A 165 4.92 2.28 -3.12
N SER A 166 4.22 1.30 -3.67
CA SER A 166 4.58 -0.12 -3.69
C SER A 166 4.98 -0.55 -5.11
N PRO A 167 5.72 -1.65 -5.28
CA PRO A 167 6.09 -2.15 -6.60
C PRO A 167 4.87 -2.40 -7.49
N LEU A 168 4.95 -1.93 -8.74
CA LEU A 168 3.94 -2.16 -9.76
C LEU A 168 4.08 -3.59 -10.32
N ALA A 169 3.02 -4.36 -10.28
CA ALA A 169 2.93 -5.72 -10.82
C ALA A 169 1.80 -5.79 -11.88
N GLU A 170 2.05 -5.23 -13.05
CA GLU A 170 1.07 -4.92 -14.09
C GLU A 170 0.20 -6.13 -14.47
N GLU A 171 0.81 -7.28 -14.74
CA GLU A 171 0.12 -8.51 -15.12
C GLU A 171 -0.83 -9.02 -14.00
N GLU A 172 -0.34 -9.01 -12.76
CA GLU A 172 -1.14 -9.44 -11.61
C GLU A 172 -2.27 -8.45 -11.30
N PHE A 173 -2.00 -7.13 -11.41
CA PHE A 173 -3.03 -6.12 -11.22
C PHE A 173 -4.13 -6.24 -12.29
N ALA A 174 -3.73 -6.41 -13.58
CA ALA A 174 -4.68 -6.67 -14.65
C ALA A 174 -5.46 -7.98 -14.48
N ARG A 175 -4.85 -9.01 -13.87
CA ARG A 175 -5.51 -10.27 -13.57
C ARG A 175 -6.56 -10.16 -12.48
N VAL A 176 -6.23 -9.48 -11.37
CA VAL A 176 -7.11 -9.46 -10.18
C VAL A 176 -8.23 -8.44 -10.26
N VAL A 177 -8.04 -7.33 -11.01
CA VAL A 177 -9.09 -6.33 -11.19
C VAL A 177 -10.15 -6.85 -12.17
N ALA A 178 -11.42 -6.76 -11.77
CA ALA A 178 -12.56 -7.15 -12.58
C ALA A 178 -12.66 -6.28 -13.86
N PRO A 179 -13.13 -6.83 -15.00
CA PRO A 179 -13.42 -6.00 -16.17
C PRO A 179 -14.33 -4.83 -15.82
N GLY A 180 -13.96 -3.62 -16.23
CA GLY A 180 -14.64 -2.39 -15.87
C GLY A 180 -14.31 -1.84 -14.48
N GLY A 181 -13.59 -2.58 -13.63
CA GLY A 181 -13.11 -2.14 -12.32
C GLY A 181 -11.98 -1.12 -12.43
N TYR A 182 -11.56 -0.57 -11.27
CA TYR A 182 -10.59 0.51 -11.22
C TYR A 182 -9.30 0.13 -10.51
N PHE A 183 -8.20 0.67 -11.01
CA PHE A 183 -6.89 0.64 -10.39
C PHE A 183 -6.41 2.06 -10.14
N LEU A 184 -6.12 2.37 -8.87
CA LEU A 184 -5.57 3.65 -8.43
C LEU A 184 -4.11 3.47 -8.06
N TYR A 185 -3.23 4.15 -8.78
CA TYR A 185 -1.78 4.11 -8.59
C TYR A 185 -1.29 5.44 -8.07
N ALA A 186 -0.81 5.47 -6.84
CA ALA A 186 -0.28 6.68 -6.22
C ALA A 186 1.26 6.66 -6.26
N VAL A 187 1.83 7.72 -6.85
CA VAL A 187 3.27 7.87 -7.05
C VAL A 187 3.77 9.23 -6.56
N PRO A 188 5.06 9.34 -6.20
CA PRO A 188 5.63 10.65 -5.92
C PRO A 188 5.72 11.48 -7.20
N GLY A 189 5.28 12.74 -7.12
CA GLY A 189 5.49 13.73 -8.17
C GLY A 189 6.94 14.23 -8.23
N GLU A 190 7.23 15.06 -9.23
CA GLU A 190 8.61 15.48 -9.57
C GLU A 190 9.37 16.06 -8.37
N ARG A 191 8.78 16.99 -7.64
CA ARG A 191 9.43 17.66 -6.50
C ARG A 191 9.10 17.06 -5.13
N HIS A 192 8.57 15.85 -5.09
CA HIS A 192 8.29 15.19 -3.82
C HIS A 192 9.56 15.04 -2.97
N LEU A 193 9.51 15.58 -1.75
CA LEU A 193 10.59 15.61 -0.76
C LEU A 193 11.88 16.28 -1.27
N TYR A 194 11.77 17.30 -2.10
CA TYR A 194 12.94 17.96 -2.67
C TYR A 194 13.81 18.63 -1.59
N GLY A 195 13.21 19.33 -0.62
CA GLY A 195 13.95 19.91 0.51
C GLY A 195 14.69 18.87 1.36
N MET A 196 14.14 17.65 1.50
CA MET A 196 14.87 16.54 2.11
C MET A 196 16.06 16.11 1.23
N LYS A 197 15.90 16.03 -0.09
CA LYS A 197 17.00 15.67 -1.01
C LYS A 197 18.14 16.68 -1.00
N GLU A 198 17.86 17.96 -0.74
CA GLU A 198 18.88 18.99 -0.57
C GLU A 198 19.78 18.74 0.65
N LEU A 199 19.25 18.13 1.71
CA LEU A 199 20.07 17.68 2.83
C LEU A 199 20.82 16.38 2.54
N LEU A 200 20.19 15.44 1.80
CA LEU A 200 20.74 14.12 1.59
C LEU A 200 21.83 14.08 0.52
N TYR A 201 21.76 14.93 -0.51
CA TYR A 201 22.58 14.85 -1.72
C TYR A 201 23.21 16.17 -2.07
N ASP A 202 24.47 16.14 -2.51
CA ASP A 202 25.18 17.33 -2.99
C ASP A 202 24.61 17.85 -4.32
N GLN A 203 23.96 16.97 -5.09
CA GLN A 203 23.22 17.30 -6.30
C GLN A 203 21.81 16.71 -6.19
N PRO A 204 20.85 17.45 -5.62
CA PRO A 204 19.47 17.01 -5.52
C PRO A 204 18.83 16.87 -6.91
N TYR A 205 17.93 15.92 -7.07
CA TYR A 205 17.28 15.63 -8.34
C TYR A 205 15.76 15.52 -8.19
N GLU A 206 15.04 15.87 -9.23
CA GLU A 206 13.59 15.66 -9.32
C GLU A 206 13.27 14.20 -9.62
N ASN A 207 12.10 13.73 -9.17
CA ASN A 207 11.64 12.41 -9.53
C ASN A 207 11.26 12.36 -11.01
N PRO A 208 11.44 11.23 -11.70
CA PRO A 208 11.03 11.10 -13.09
C PRO A 208 9.51 11.15 -13.21
N HIS A 209 9.07 11.77 -14.29
CA HIS A 209 7.65 11.70 -14.68
C HIS A 209 7.26 10.24 -14.97
N ARG A 210 6.08 9.81 -14.47
CA ARG A 210 5.56 8.47 -14.74
C ARG A 210 4.68 8.49 -15.98
N GLU A 211 4.97 7.58 -16.89
CA GLU A 211 4.10 7.26 -18.02
C GLU A 211 2.79 6.62 -17.52
N THR A 212 1.78 6.65 -18.38
CA THR A 212 0.41 6.28 -18.01
C THR A 212 -0.15 5.10 -18.78
N GLU A 213 0.66 4.41 -19.58
CA GLU A 213 0.21 3.24 -20.35
C GLU A 213 0.57 1.94 -19.65
N TYR A 214 -0.44 1.16 -19.28
CA TYR A 214 -0.27 -0.17 -18.69
C TYR A 214 -1.17 -1.19 -19.40
N PRO A 215 -0.62 -2.37 -19.79
CA PRO A 215 -1.39 -3.40 -20.50
C PRO A 215 -2.65 -3.83 -19.73
N GLY A 216 -3.78 -3.86 -20.44
CA GLY A 216 -5.07 -4.26 -19.86
C GLY A 216 -5.79 -3.15 -19.10
N PHE A 217 -5.23 -1.94 -19.06
CA PHE A 217 -5.84 -0.78 -18.43
C PHE A 217 -5.99 0.40 -19.40
N GLN A 218 -7.10 1.09 -19.30
CA GLN A 218 -7.31 2.40 -19.90
C GLN A 218 -7.06 3.48 -18.88
N PHE A 219 -6.18 4.42 -19.17
CA PHE A 219 -5.98 5.61 -18.34
C PHE A 219 -7.25 6.47 -18.34
N VAL A 220 -7.68 6.89 -17.15
CA VAL A 220 -8.89 7.72 -16.96
C VAL A 220 -8.49 9.15 -16.63
N GLU A 221 -7.77 9.35 -15.53
CA GLU A 221 -7.38 10.68 -15.09
C GLU A 221 -6.11 10.65 -14.22
N ARG A 222 -5.49 11.82 -14.10
CA ARG A 222 -4.43 12.12 -13.12
C ARG A 222 -4.88 13.27 -12.23
N THR A 223 -4.89 13.06 -10.94
CA THR A 223 -5.04 14.08 -9.93
C THR A 223 -3.73 14.29 -9.19
N SER A 224 -3.40 15.52 -8.85
CA SER A 224 -2.16 15.87 -8.19
C SER A 224 -2.40 16.65 -6.92
N ILE A 225 -1.70 16.27 -5.85
CA ILE A 225 -1.58 17.08 -4.63
C ILE A 225 -0.17 17.66 -4.57
N ARG A 226 -0.10 18.93 -4.30
CA ARG A 226 1.13 19.69 -4.07
C ARG A 226 0.99 20.50 -2.81
N GLY A 227 2.03 20.52 -2.00
CA GLY A 227 2.06 21.29 -0.74
C GLY A 227 3.43 21.24 -0.12
N GLU A 228 3.51 21.69 1.12
CA GLU A 228 4.72 21.74 1.92
C GLU A 228 4.41 21.23 3.33
N ILE A 229 5.33 20.51 3.93
CA ILE A 229 5.26 20.08 5.32
C ILE A 229 6.46 20.59 6.10
N THR A 230 6.22 20.94 7.35
CA THR A 230 7.27 21.31 8.30
C THR A 230 7.45 20.17 9.30
N LEU A 231 8.63 19.58 9.30
CA LEU A 231 9.02 18.55 10.26
C LEU A 231 9.75 19.25 11.43
N PRO A 232 9.27 19.11 12.66
CA PRO A 232 9.73 19.94 13.78
C PRO A 232 11.14 19.60 14.26
N ASP A 233 11.61 18.39 13.99
CA ASP A 233 12.88 17.88 14.51
C ASP A 233 13.49 16.80 13.60
N SER A 234 14.74 16.46 13.87
CA SER A 234 15.47 15.43 13.15
C SER A 234 14.84 14.03 13.29
N ARG A 235 14.21 13.72 14.41
CA ARG A 235 13.55 12.43 14.63
C ARG A 235 12.40 12.24 13.64
N THR A 236 11.55 13.23 13.49
CA THR A 236 10.44 13.21 12.53
C THR A 236 10.95 13.14 11.08
N ALA A 237 12.05 13.88 10.79
CA ALA A 237 12.72 13.81 9.50
C ALA A 237 13.31 12.42 9.22
N MET A 238 13.90 11.76 10.21
CA MET A 238 14.42 10.40 10.11
C MET A 238 13.29 9.37 9.97
N ASP A 239 12.16 9.56 10.65
CA ASP A 239 10.98 8.71 10.48
C ASP A 239 10.47 8.76 9.03
N LEU A 240 10.36 9.96 8.44
CA LEU A 240 10.02 10.12 7.02
C LEU A 240 11.08 9.49 6.11
N PHE A 241 12.37 9.78 6.34
CA PHE A 241 13.47 9.25 5.55
C PHE A 241 13.46 7.72 5.51
N SER A 242 13.25 7.07 6.67
CA SER A 242 13.25 5.61 6.80
C SER A 242 12.18 4.91 5.95
N MET A 243 11.09 5.59 5.60
CA MET A 243 10.01 5.02 4.79
C MET A 243 10.16 5.32 3.29
N THR A 244 11.26 5.94 2.87
CA THR A 244 11.55 6.26 1.48
C THR A 244 12.64 5.36 0.88
N PRO A 245 12.71 5.22 -0.46
CA PRO A 245 13.82 4.54 -1.12
C PRO A 245 15.19 5.19 -0.89
N TYR A 246 15.23 6.44 -0.41
CA TYR A 246 16.47 7.17 -0.11
C TYR A 246 17.25 6.52 1.03
N TYR A 247 16.55 5.91 1.99
CA TYR A 247 17.15 5.17 3.11
C TYR A 247 18.23 4.19 2.66
N TRP A 248 18.02 3.51 1.53
CA TRP A 248 18.93 2.50 0.99
C TRP A 248 20.02 3.07 0.07
N LYS A 249 19.90 4.33 -0.35
CA LYS A 249 20.75 4.94 -1.38
C LYS A 249 21.62 6.07 -0.86
N THR A 250 21.30 6.63 0.32
CA THR A 250 22.00 7.79 0.87
C THR A 250 23.30 7.39 1.55
N GLY A 251 24.38 8.09 1.24
CA GLY A 251 25.68 7.92 1.90
C GLY A 251 25.66 8.45 3.34
N VAL A 252 26.63 8.01 4.13
CA VAL A 252 26.74 8.32 5.58
C VAL A 252 26.70 9.84 5.85
N GLU A 253 27.31 10.66 4.99
CA GLU A 253 27.34 12.11 5.18
C GLU A 253 25.97 12.76 5.02
N GLY A 254 25.16 12.33 4.03
CA GLY A 254 23.78 12.79 3.87
C GLY A 254 22.91 12.41 5.08
N VAL A 255 23.08 11.19 5.60
CA VAL A 255 22.37 10.74 6.82
C VAL A 255 22.75 11.62 8.01
N ARG A 256 24.05 11.92 8.22
CA ARG A 256 24.51 12.81 9.30
C ARG A 256 23.93 14.22 9.21
N ARG A 257 23.83 14.77 7.99
CA ARG A 257 23.19 16.09 7.79
C ARG A 257 21.73 16.06 8.23
N LEU A 258 21.00 14.98 7.90
CA LEU A 258 19.61 14.83 8.30
C LEU A 258 19.46 14.63 9.82
N GLU A 259 20.34 13.84 10.45
CA GLU A 259 20.36 13.64 11.91
C GLU A 259 20.67 14.92 12.68
N ALA A 260 21.46 15.82 12.10
CA ALA A 260 21.84 17.08 12.71
C ALA A 260 20.84 18.22 12.47
N CYS A 261 19.82 18.04 11.62
CA CYS A 261 18.87 19.10 11.33
C CYS A 261 17.98 19.40 12.55
N GLN A 262 17.64 20.68 12.75
CA GLN A 262 16.77 21.14 13.84
C GLN A 262 15.33 21.39 13.38
N GLY A 263 14.97 20.75 12.31
CA GLY A 263 13.71 20.87 11.60
C GLY A 263 13.96 20.86 10.11
N LEU A 264 12.93 20.52 9.35
CA LEU A 264 13.00 20.43 7.89
C LEU A 264 11.69 20.88 7.29
N VAL A 265 11.77 21.82 6.35
CA VAL A 265 10.66 22.14 5.44
C VAL A 265 10.91 21.42 4.14
N THR A 266 9.91 20.68 3.64
CA THR A 266 10.04 19.94 2.39
C THR A 266 8.72 19.86 1.65
N GLU A 267 8.78 19.81 0.34
CA GLU A 267 7.61 19.69 -0.51
C GLU A 267 7.01 18.28 -0.42
N ILE A 268 5.69 18.22 -0.41
CA ILE A 268 4.93 17.02 -0.73
C ILE A 268 4.32 17.17 -2.12
N ALA A 269 4.56 16.20 -2.96
CA ALA A 269 4.03 16.17 -4.33
C ALA A 269 3.62 14.73 -4.65
N PHE A 270 2.31 14.52 -4.86
CA PHE A 270 1.75 13.21 -5.14
C PHE A 270 0.92 13.26 -6.41
N ASP A 271 1.06 12.24 -7.23
CA ASP A 271 0.21 12.01 -8.40
C ASP A 271 -0.59 10.72 -8.19
N PHE A 272 -1.91 10.83 -8.36
CA PHE A 272 -2.84 9.72 -8.35
C PHE A 272 -3.26 9.46 -9.79
N LEU A 273 -2.97 8.28 -10.27
CA LEU A 273 -3.29 7.82 -11.61
C LEU A 273 -4.46 6.84 -11.50
N VAL A 274 -5.58 7.17 -12.13
CA VAL A 274 -6.79 6.33 -12.14
C VAL A 274 -6.87 5.59 -13.46
N TYR A 275 -7.06 4.29 -13.40
CA TYR A 275 -7.19 3.40 -14.54
C TYR A 275 -8.47 2.59 -14.45
N ARG A 276 -9.06 2.28 -15.62
CA ARG A 276 -10.16 1.35 -15.76
C ARG A 276 -9.69 0.07 -16.44
N ARG A 277 -10.07 -1.08 -15.91
CA ARG A 277 -9.77 -2.39 -16.50
C ARG A 277 -10.61 -2.61 -17.76
N VAL A 278 -9.96 -2.89 -18.89
CA VAL A 278 -10.57 -3.14 -20.19
C VAL A 278 -10.63 -4.63 -20.51
#